data_e3cc4c5ed5e81b6aa00ff4180b9b9604
#
_entry.id   e3cc4c5ed5e81b6aa00ff4180b9b9604
#
_cell.length_a   1.000
_cell.length_b   1.000
_cell.length_c   1.000
_cell.angle_alpha   90.00
_cell.angle_beta   90.00
_cell.angle_gamma   90.00
#
_symmetry.space_group_name_H-M   'P 1'
#
loop_
_entity.id
_entity.type
_entity.pdbx_description
1 polymer ?
#
loop_
_entity_poly.entity_id
_entity_poly.type
_entity_poly.pdbx_seq_one_letter_code
_entity_poly.pdbx_strand_id
1 'polypeptide(L)'
;MFHRQALLDVGGFDPEWYHAEDMEVSLRLLNAGGSIVYAPDALVSHVPEVGVRRFLHKRRRDARAHVRIVRHHPSRQRTGPGFDFIGSASIALSIFPITLLMLASIIPLLLELPLNQPLQEMWQTQLALGGLMLGVLVELMFWRGPLGVITRSMKNDGGKSGLLLAISVRILILRWSIALWQGLILGCIDAFFARNGHKRLFR
;
A
#
# COMPACT_ATOMS: atom_id res chain seq x y z
N MET A 1 -5.28 -16.08 -18.61
CA MET A 1 -4.87 -17.16 -19.54
C MET A 1 -3.82 -16.61 -20.47
N PHE A 2 -2.74 -17.37 -20.80
CA PHE A 2 -1.66 -16.90 -21.67
C PHE A 2 -1.71 -17.69 -22.98
N HIS A 3 -1.38 -17.03 -24.09
CA HIS A 3 -1.11 -17.74 -25.33
C HIS A 3 0.21 -18.53 -25.19
N ARG A 4 0.16 -19.84 -25.36
CA ARG A 4 1.27 -20.74 -25.02
C ARG A 4 2.58 -20.37 -25.76
N GLN A 5 2.51 -20.13 -27.07
CA GLN A 5 3.71 -19.80 -27.84
C GLN A 5 4.31 -18.47 -27.41
N ALA A 6 3.50 -17.42 -27.24
CA ALA A 6 3.97 -16.11 -26.77
C ALA A 6 4.64 -16.21 -25.39
N LEU A 7 4.10 -17.06 -24.50
CA LEU A 7 4.74 -17.31 -23.20
C LEU A 7 6.10 -18.00 -23.34
N LEU A 8 6.23 -18.97 -24.25
CA LEU A 8 7.49 -19.66 -24.50
C LEU A 8 8.52 -18.73 -25.16
N ASP A 9 8.08 -17.86 -26.07
CA ASP A 9 8.96 -16.93 -26.80
C ASP A 9 9.62 -15.91 -25.85
N VAL A 10 8.94 -15.54 -24.74
CA VAL A 10 9.51 -14.68 -23.70
C VAL A 10 10.24 -15.46 -22.59
N GLY A 11 10.41 -16.78 -22.73
CA GLY A 11 11.13 -17.62 -21.77
C GLY A 11 10.30 -18.12 -20.58
N GLY A 12 8.97 -18.01 -20.64
CA GLY A 12 8.09 -18.51 -19.58
C GLY A 12 8.13 -17.71 -18.29
N PHE A 13 7.72 -18.34 -17.20
CA PHE A 13 7.86 -17.77 -15.85
C PHE A 13 9.30 -17.90 -15.37
N ASP A 14 9.87 -16.80 -14.88
CA ASP A 14 11.21 -16.81 -14.29
C ASP A 14 11.13 -17.33 -12.84
N PRO A 15 11.80 -18.44 -12.51
CA PRO A 15 11.78 -19.05 -11.17
C PRO A 15 12.43 -18.17 -10.10
N GLU A 16 13.22 -17.18 -10.47
CA GLU A 16 13.77 -16.19 -9.53
C GLU A 16 12.72 -15.19 -9.05
N TRP A 17 11.57 -15.08 -9.73
CA TRP A 17 10.43 -14.26 -9.34
C TRP A 17 9.44 -15.06 -8.50
N TYR A 18 9.71 -15.14 -7.22
CA TYR A 18 8.80 -15.83 -6.30
C TYR A 18 7.48 -15.06 -6.03
N HIS A 19 7.46 -13.75 -6.23
CA HIS A 19 6.30 -12.87 -6.01
C HIS A 19 6.22 -11.85 -7.13
N ALA A 20 4.98 -11.56 -7.57
CA ALA A 20 4.68 -10.76 -8.75
C ALA A 20 5.24 -11.38 -10.06
N GLU A 21 5.37 -12.72 -10.09
CA GLU A 21 5.75 -13.49 -11.27
C GLU A 21 4.78 -13.32 -12.44
N ASP A 22 3.49 -13.17 -12.11
CA ASP A 22 2.41 -12.91 -13.08
C ASP A 22 2.52 -11.50 -13.68
N MET A 23 2.84 -10.51 -12.85
CA MET A 23 3.07 -9.14 -13.29
C MET A 23 4.35 -9.05 -14.13
N GLU A 24 5.42 -9.70 -13.72
CA GLU A 24 6.71 -9.69 -14.40
C GLU A 24 6.60 -10.31 -15.80
N VAL A 25 6.04 -11.51 -15.93
CA VAL A 25 5.85 -12.15 -17.24
C VAL A 25 4.90 -11.35 -18.13
N SER A 26 3.88 -10.71 -17.55
CA SER A 26 2.97 -9.83 -18.29
C SER A 26 3.70 -8.63 -18.88
N LEU A 27 4.65 -8.04 -18.15
CA LEU A 27 5.47 -6.94 -18.63
C LEU A 27 6.40 -7.41 -19.79
N ARG A 28 7.01 -8.60 -19.68
CA ARG A 28 7.81 -9.14 -20.78
C ARG A 28 6.98 -9.39 -22.03
N LEU A 29 5.78 -9.94 -21.87
CA LEU A 29 4.86 -10.15 -22.99
C LEU A 29 4.46 -8.82 -23.66
N LEU A 30 4.10 -7.80 -22.89
CA LEU A 30 3.76 -6.47 -23.42
C LEU A 30 4.95 -5.83 -24.14
N ASN A 31 6.16 -5.93 -23.58
CA ASN A 31 7.38 -5.39 -24.19
C ASN A 31 7.80 -6.16 -25.46
N ALA A 32 7.37 -7.40 -25.61
CA ALA A 32 7.53 -8.19 -26.84
C ALA A 32 6.44 -7.92 -27.90
N GLY A 33 5.60 -6.89 -27.70
CA GLY A 33 4.52 -6.52 -28.62
C GLY A 33 3.21 -7.26 -28.40
N GLY A 34 3.09 -8.05 -27.33
CA GLY A 34 1.83 -8.69 -26.93
C GLY A 34 0.81 -7.70 -26.37
N SER A 35 -0.40 -8.18 -26.16
CA SER A 35 -1.49 -7.40 -25.55
C SER A 35 -2.15 -8.16 -24.41
N ILE A 36 -2.67 -7.43 -23.44
CA ILE A 36 -3.50 -7.96 -22.36
C ILE A 36 -4.94 -7.56 -22.66
N VAL A 37 -5.81 -8.55 -22.80
CA VAL A 37 -7.22 -8.36 -23.14
C VAL A 37 -8.06 -8.72 -21.92
N TYR A 38 -8.99 -7.85 -21.57
CA TYR A 38 -9.99 -8.14 -20.54
C TYR A 38 -11.05 -9.07 -21.14
N ALA A 39 -11.28 -10.20 -20.50
CA ALA A 39 -12.30 -11.18 -20.87
C ALA A 39 -13.39 -11.23 -19.78
N PRO A 40 -14.50 -10.51 -19.93
CA PRO A 40 -15.52 -10.39 -18.86
C PRO A 40 -16.19 -11.73 -18.52
N ASP A 41 -16.23 -12.66 -19.48
CA ASP A 41 -16.85 -13.97 -19.31
C ASP A 41 -15.90 -15.04 -18.71
N ALA A 42 -14.63 -14.70 -18.57
CA ALA A 42 -13.62 -15.60 -17.97
C ALA A 42 -13.68 -15.50 -16.43
N LEU A 43 -14.68 -16.14 -15.85
CA LEU A 43 -14.90 -16.14 -14.40
C LEU A 43 -14.08 -17.22 -13.72
N VAL A 44 -13.40 -16.86 -12.64
CA VAL A 44 -12.63 -17.79 -11.81
C VAL A 44 -13.10 -17.65 -10.35
N SER A 45 -13.47 -18.76 -9.74
CA SER A 45 -13.74 -18.82 -8.30
C SER A 45 -12.43 -18.79 -7.53
N HIS A 46 -12.28 -17.81 -6.67
CA HIS A 46 -11.08 -17.67 -5.84
C HIS A 46 -11.43 -17.82 -4.36
N VAL A 47 -10.65 -18.62 -3.64
CA VAL A 47 -10.78 -18.71 -2.19
C VAL A 47 -10.26 -17.42 -1.57
N PRO A 48 -11.11 -16.65 -0.85
CA PRO A 48 -10.68 -15.39 -0.26
C PRO A 48 -9.62 -15.62 0.82
N GLU A 49 -8.77 -14.62 1.00
CA GLU A 49 -7.80 -14.64 2.09
C GLU A 49 -8.50 -14.47 3.43
N VAL A 50 -8.38 -15.48 4.28
CA VAL A 50 -8.99 -15.45 5.62
C VAL A 50 -7.99 -14.89 6.63
N GLY A 51 -8.42 -13.85 7.35
CA GLY A 51 -7.73 -13.28 8.49
C GLY A 51 -6.78 -12.12 8.16
N VAL A 52 -6.84 -11.10 9.02
CA VAL A 52 -6.09 -9.85 8.90
C VAL A 52 -4.57 -10.08 8.83
N ARG A 53 -4.04 -11.02 9.62
CA ARG A 53 -2.59 -11.32 9.63
C ARG A 53 -2.10 -11.78 8.26
N ARG A 54 -2.84 -12.68 7.61
CA ARG A 54 -2.48 -13.20 6.28
C ARG A 54 -2.58 -12.12 5.21
N PHE A 55 -3.65 -11.32 5.25
CA PHE A 55 -3.83 -10.16 4.39
C PHE A 55 -2.65 -9.18 4.49
N LEU A 56 -2.28 -8.74 5.71
CA LEU A 56 -1.19 -7.80 5.93
C LEU A 56 0.17 -8.36 5.48
N HIS A 57 0.40 -9.66 5.73
CA HIS A 57 1.62 -10.32 5.27
C HIS A 57 1.73 -10.33 3.74
N LYS A 58 0.62 -10.60 3.03
CA LYS A 58 0.57 -10.52 1.57
C LYS A 58 0.84 -9.09 1.09
N ARG A 59 0.15 -8.07 1.64
CA ARG A 59 0.37 -6.67 1.25
C ARG A 59 1.81 -6.22 1.42
N ARG A 60 2.48 -6.63 2.50
CA ARG A 60 3.91 -6.37 2.69
C ARG A 60 4.77 -7.00 1.60
N ARG A 61 4.48 -8.25 1.21
CA ARG A 61 5.21 -8.93 0.14
C ARG A 61 4.97 -8.29 -1.23
N ASP A 62 3.73 -7.91 -1.52
CA ASP A 62 3.36 -7.24 -2.76
C ASP A 62 4.12 -5.91 -2.90
N ALA A 63 4.16 -5.11 -1.84
CA ALA A 63 4.91 -3.84 -1.82
C ALA A 63 6.43 -4.06 -2.02
N ARG A 64 7.01 -5.10 -1.40
CA ARG A 64 8.41 -5.47 -1.59
C ARG A 64 8.70 -5.90 -3.03
N ALA A 65 7.82 -6.72 -3.61
CA ALA A 65 7.93 -7.17 -4.99
C ALA A 65 7.78 -6.01 -5.99
N HIS A 66 6.94 -5.03 -5.68
CA HIS A 66 6.78 -3.84 -6.51
C HIS A 66 8.09 -3.08 -6.70
N VAL A 67 8.88 -2.89 -5.64
CA VAL A 67 10.20 -2.25 -5.76
C VAL A 67 11.11 -3.04 -6.70
N ARG A 68 11.04 -4.37 -6.67
CA ARG A 68 11.78 -5.23 -7.58
C ARG A 68 11.32 -5.04 -9.04
N ILE A 69 10.00 -4.97 -9.29
CA ILE A 69 9.44 -4.67 -10.62
C ILE A 69 9.96 -3.32 -11.13
N VAL A 70 9.91 -2.27 -10.30
CA VAL A 70 10.37 -0.93 -10.68
C VAL A 70 11.86 -0.92 -11.03
N ARG A 71 12.66 -1.70 -10.32
CA ARG A 71 14.11 -1.81 -10.56
C ARG A 71 14.44 -2.51 -11.87
N HIS A 72 13.73 -3.59 -12.22
CA HIS A 72 14.04 -4.39 -13.41
C HIS A 72 13.32 -3.91 -14.66
N HIS A 73 12.17 -3.26 -14.49
CA HIS A 73 11.37 -2.73 -15.59
C HIS A 73 11.21 -1.20 -15.43
N PRO A 74 11.95 -0.38 -16.17
CA PRO A 74 11.83 1.09 -16.11
C PRO A 74 10.43 1.56 -16.52
N SER A 75 10.06 2.80 -16.14
CA SER A 75 8.70 3.33 -16.33
C SER A 75 8.18 3.21 -17.76
N ARG A 76 9.05 3.39 -18.76
CA ARG A 76 8.72 3.23 -20.19
C ARG A 76 8.25 1.82 -20.56
N GLN A 77 8.61 0.79 -19.79
CA GLN A 77 8.24 -0.60 -19.98
C GLN A 77 7.04 -1.02 -19.13
N ARG A 78 6.60 -0.16 -18.20
CA ARG A 78 5.49 -0.41 -17.28
C ARG A 78 4.25 0.40 -17.68
N THR A 79 3.81 0.23 -18.92
CA THR A 79 2.63 0.89 -19.45
C THR A 79 1.37 0.06 -19.21
N GLY A 80 0.27 0.72 -18.91
CA GLY A 80 -1.03 0.08 -18.74
C GLY A 80 -1.57 0.08 -17.31
N PRO A 81 -2.87 -0.13 -17.15
CA PRO A 81 -3.53 -0.18 -15.85
C PRO A 81 -3.05 -1.39 -15.05
N GLY A 82 -2.89 -1.22 -13.75
CA GLY A 82 -2.45 -2.28 -12.83
C GLY A 82 -0.96 -2.30 -12.51
N PHE A 83 -0.13 -1.58 -13.26
CA PHE A 83 1.30 -1.44 -12.96
C PHE A 83 1.63 -0.19 -12.13
N ASP A 84 0.65 0.64 -11.83
CA ASP A 84 0.78 1.79 -10.93
C ASP A 84 0.39 1.41 -9.51
N PHE A 85 1.31 0.78 -8.79
CA PHE A 85 1.10 0.40 -7.39
C PHE A 85 0.99 1.64 -6.48
N ILE A 86 1.83 2.65 -6.70
CA ILE A 86 1.83 3.86 -5.85
C ILE A 86 0.55 4.65 -6.07
N GLY A 87 0.11 4.86 -7.31
CA GLY A 87 -1.14 5.54 -7.61
C GLY A 87 -2.35 4.80 -7.05
N SER A 88 -2.44 3.49 -7.24
CA SER A 88 -3.55 2.67 -6.75
C SER A 88 -3.57 2.50 -5.23
N ALA A 89 -2.42 2.55 -4.56
CA ALA A 89 -2.28 2.41 -3.12
C ALA A 89 -2.03 3.74 -2.38
N SER A 90 -2.11 4.88 -3.05
CA SER A 90 -1.74 6.20 -2.50
C SER A 90 -2.44 6.53 -1.19
N ILE A 91 -3.74 6.26 -1.10
CA ILE A 91 -4.53 6.49 0.11
C ILE A 91 -4.03 5.61 1.26
N ALA A 92 -3.84 4.31 1.02
CA ALA A 92 -3.34 3.41 2.05
C ALA A 92 -1.91 3.78 2.48
N LEU A 93 -1.05 4.21 1.56
CA LEU A 93 0.31 4.64 1.85
C LEU A 93 0.36 5.94 2.67
N SER A 94 -0.55 6.89 2.44
CA SER A 94 -0.54 8.19 3.12
C SER A 94 -1.01 8.13 4.59
N ILE A 95 -1.80 7.13 4.98
CA ILE A 95 -2.36 7.02 6.32
C ILE A 95 -1.31 6.93 7.43
N PHE A 96 -0.24 6.17 7.25
CA PHE A 96 0.82 6.04 8.27
C PHE A 96 1.62 7.33 8.47
N PRO A 97 2.15 7.99 7.41
CA PRO A 97 2.82 9.28 7.58
C PRO A 97 1.93 10.37 8.21
N ILE A 98 0.66 10.44 7.81
CA ILE A 98 -0.29 11.41 8.37
C ILE A 98 -0.54 11.13 9.86
N THR A 99 -0.69 9.85 10.22
CA THR A 99 -0.84 9.48 11.64
C THR A 99 0.39 9.86 12.45
N LEU A 100 1.60 9.64 11.91
CA LEU A 100 2.85 10.06 12.55
C LEU A 100 2.94 11.59 12.68
N LEU A 101 2.55 12.34 11.65
CA LEU A 101 2.51 13.80 11.68
C LEU A 101 1.57 14.30 12.79
N MET A 102 0.37 13.73 12.90
CA MET A 102 -0.58 14.09 13.96
C MET A 102 -0.02 13.79 15.34
N LEU A 103 0.57 12.61 15.54
CA LEU A 103 1.18 12.25 16.84
C LEU A 103 2.37 13.16 17.17
N ALA A 104 3.25 13.43 16.20
CA ALA A 104 4.37 14.35 16.37
C ALA A 104 3.92 15.78 16.70
N SER A 105 2.77 16.21 16.20
CA SER A 105 2.18 17.51 16.51
C SER A 105 1.53 17.57 17.89
N ILE A 106 1.00 16.45 18.38
CA ILE A 106 0.35 16.39 19.70
C ILE A 106 1.39 16.38 20.84
N ILE A 107 2.54 15.72 20.65
CA ILE A 107 3.57 15.57 21.69
C ILE A 107 4.08 16.92 22.22
N PRO A 108 4.50 17.90 21.39
CA PRO A 108 4.90 19.21 21.86
C PRO A 108 3.79 19.94 22.62
N LEU A 109 2.55 19.89 22.11
CA LEU A 109 1.41 20.52 22.75
C LEU A 109 1.14 19.97 24.16
N LEU A 110 1.35 18.66 24.38
CA LEU A 110 1.19 18.03 25.69
C LEU A 110 2.34 18.37 26.66
N LEU A 111 3.56 18.55 26.12
CA LEU A 111 4.74 18.88 26.92
C LEU A 111 4.81 20.37 27.30
N GLU A 112 4.25 21.25 26.48
CA GLU A 112 4.21 22.71 26.70
C GLU A 112 3.07 23.16 27.61
N LEU A 113 2.14 22.27 27.97
CA LEU A 113 1.03 22.56 28.90
C LEU A 113 1.38 22.99 30.35
N PRO A 114 2.63 22.90 30.88
CA PRO A 114 2.99 23.61 32.09
C PRO A 114 3.23 25.11 31.80
N LEU A 115 2.32 25.85 31.94
CA LEU A 115 1.80 27.20 32.16
C LEU A 115 2.78 28.39 32.41
N ASN A 116 4.12 28.26 32.26
CA ASN A 116 5.05 29.32 32.64
C ASN A 116 6.18 29.60 31.67
N GLN A 117 6.02 29.27 30.37
CA GLN A 117 7.05 29.56 29.38
C GLN A 117 6.83 30.89 28.68
N PRO A 118 7.88 31.72 28.48
CA PRO A 118 7.76 33.00 27.79
C PRO A 118 7.41 32.83 26.30
N LEU A 119 6.74 33.84 25.76
CA LEU A 119 6.24 33.93 24.36
C LEU A 119 7.25 33.63 23.22
N GLN A 120 8.51 33.42 23.56
CA GLN A 120 9.62 33.19 22.61
C GLN A 120 9.57 31.83 21.94
N GLU A 121 8.79 30.85 22.43
CA GLU A 121 8.61 29.51 21.85
C GLU A 121 7.27 29.35 21.10
N MET A 122 6.58 30.44 20.81
CA MET A 122 5.29 30.44 20.11
C MET A 122 5.32 29.78 18.72
N TRP A 123 6.46 29.81 18.04
CA TRP A 123 6.57 29.22 16.70
C TRP A 123 6.46 27.68 16.71
N GLN A 124 6.96 27.00 17.75
CA GLN A 124 6.85 25.55 17.90
C GLN A 124 5.41 25.13 18.12
N THR A 125 4.70 25.83 19.01
CA THR A 125 3.27 25.62 19.26
C THR A 125 2.43 25.90 18.02
N GLN A 126 2.75 26.95 17.26
CA GLN A 126 2.07 27.26 16.01
C GLN A 126 2.28 26.18 14.93
N LEU A 127 3.51 25.67 14.78
CA LEU A 127 3.80 24.56 13.88
C LEU A 127 3.08 23.27 14.31
N ALA A 128 3.05 22.97 15.61
CA ALA A 128 2.34 21.81 16.13
C ALA A 128 0.83 21.90 15.89
N LEU A 129 0.22 23.06 16.14
CA LEU A 129 -1.19 23.33 15.85
C LEU A 129 -1.47 23.23 14.35
N GLY A 130 -0.62 23.81 13.51
CA GLY A 130 -0.73 23.72 12.05
C GLY A 130 -0.66 22.26 11.54
N GLY A 131 0.26 21.48 12.06
CA GLY A 131 0.39 20.06 11.74
C GLY A 131 -0.82 19.24 12.18
N LEU A 132 -1.33 19.52 13.39
CA LEU A 132 -2.54 18.88 13.90
C LEU A 132 -3.78 19.24 13.05
N MET A 133 -3.97 20.51 12.75
CA MET A 133 -5.07 20.98 11.89
C MET A 133 -5.02 20.35 10.50
N LEU A 134 -3.83 20.30 9.88
CA LEU A 134 -3.64 19.65 8.59
C LEU A 134 -3.99 18.16 8.68
N GLY A 135 -3.51 17.45 9.70
CA GLY A 135 -3.83 16.05 9.92
C GLY A 135 -5.32 15.80 10.08
N VAL A 136 -6.02 16.61 10.89
CA VAL A 136 -7.48 16.53 11.06
C VAL A 136 -8.21 16.78 9.74
N LEU A 137 -7.78 17.79 8.97
CA LEU A 137 -8.39 18.10 7.67
C LEU A 137 -8.28 16.91 6.70
N VAL A 138 -7.10 16.31 6.63
CA VAL A 138 -6.85 15.14 5.77
C VAL A 138 -7.66 13.93 6.24
N GLU A 139 -7.76 13.68 7.55
CA GLU A 139 -8.64 12.62 8.09
C GLU A 139 -10.11 12.86 7.70
N LEU A 140 -10.61 14.08 7.80
CA LEU A 140 -11.97 14.43 7.39
C LEU A 140 -12.19 14.16 5.89
N MET A 141 -11.21 14.47 5.04
CA MET A 141 -11.28 14.16 3.61
C MET A 141 -11.30 12.64 3.38
N PHE A 142 -10.51 11.86 4.09
CA PHE A 142 -10.52 10.40 3.98
C PHE A 142 -11.85 9.81 4.44
N TRP A 143 -12.42 10.30 5.54
CA TRP A 143 -13.72 9.82 6.02
C TRP A 143 -14.88 10.19 5.12
N ARG A 144 -14.86 11.38 4.50
CA ARG A 144 -15.85 11.76 3.47
C ARG A 144 -15.72 10.95 2.18
N GLY A 145 -14.50 10.55 1.83
CA GLY A 145 -14.17 9.77 0.64
C GLY A 145 -14.03 8.26 0.90
N PRO A 146 -12.83 7.71 0.73
CA PRO A 146 -12.59 6.25 0.67
C PRO A 146 -12.97 5.50 1.94
N LEU A 147 -12.61 6.04 3.13
CA LEU A 147 -12.92 5.39 4.40
C LEU A 147 -14.42 5.33 4.66
N GLY A 148 -15.13 6.40 4.32
CA GLY A 148 -16.59 6.45 4.44
C GLY A 148 -17.29 5.45 3.51
N VAL A 149 -16.75 5.19 2.33
CA VAL A 149 -17.27 4.15 1.42
C VAL A 149 -17.07 2.77 2.02
N ILE A 150 -15.85 2.46 2.49
CA ILE A 150 -15.53 1.16 3.13
C ILE A 150 -16.41 0.93 4.34
N THR A 151 -16.57 1.93 5.21
CA THR A 151 -17.38 1.82 6.43
C THR A 151 -18.85 1.59 6.10
N ARG A 152 -19.39 2.25 5.07
CA ARG A 152 -20.77 2.04 4.60
C ARG A 152 -20.97 0.64 4.01
N SER A 153 -20.03 0.17 3.20
CA SER A 153 -20.08 -1.20 2.65
C SER A 153 -20.11 -2.23 3.76
N MET A 154 -19.20 -2.15 4.72
CA MET A 154 -19.14 -3.08 5.85
C MET A 154 -20.41 -3.07 6.71
N LYS A 155 -21.08 -1.91 6.84
CA LYS A 155 -22.37 -1.80 7.53
C LYS A 155 -23.47 -2.53 6.74
N ASN A 156 -23.51 -2.39 5.43
CA ASN A 156 -24.50 -3.03 4.57
C ASN A 156 -24.38 -4.56 4.58
N ASP A 157 -23.16 -5.09 4.77
CA ASP A 157 -22.89 -6.53 4.88
C ASP A 157 -23.22 -7.13 6.27
N GLY A 158 -24.03 -6.44 7.09
CA GLY A 158 -24.45 -6.90 8.40
C GLY A 158 -23.44 -6.69 9.53
N GLY A 159 -22.39 -5.90 9.27
CA GLY A 159 -21.39 -5.55 10.26
C GLY A 159 -21.92 -4.62 11.36
N LYS A 160 -21.17 -4.51 12.46
CA LYS A 160 -21.44 -3.55 13.54
C LYS A 160 -21.44 -2.12 12.98
N SER A 161 -22.43 -1.33 13.37
CA SER A 161 -22.50 0.07 12.95
C SER A 161 -21.98 1.02 14.05
N GLY A 162 -21.60 2.21 13.65
CA GLY A 162 -21.23 3.28 14.57
C GLY A 162 -19.74 3.46 14.81
N LEU A 163 -19.38 4.09 15.93
CA LEU A 163 -18.02 4.51 16.26
C LEU A 163 -17.04 3.33 16.32
N LEU A 164 -17.45 2.19 16.87
CA LEU A 164 -16.60 1.00 16.97
C LEU A 164 -16.17 0.45 15.58
N LEU A 165 -17.09 0.46 14.61
CA LEU A 165 -16.77 0.08 13.24
C LEU A 165 -15.79 1.07 12.63
N ALA A 166 -16.01 2.37 12.79
CA ALA A 166 -15.12 3.40 12.27
C ALA A 166 -13.70 3.25 12.84
N ILE A 167 -13.56 3.06 14.15
CA ILE A 167 -12.28 2.82 14.81
C ILE A 167 -11.61 1.54 14.26
N SER A 168 -12.36 0.44 14.12
CA SER A 168 -11.84 -0.83 13.62
C SER A 168 -11.33 -0.70 12.18
N VAL A 169 -12.07 -0.01 11.32
CA VAL A 169 -11.65 0.28 9.93
C VAL A 169 -10.39 1.14 9.91
N ARG A 170 -10.33 2.17 10.75
CA ARG A 170 -9.16 3.06 10.84
C ARG A 170 -7.91 2.31 11.29
N ILE A 171 -8.03 1.46 12.30
CA ILE A 171 -6.94 0.61 12.79
C ILE A 171 -6.48 -0.37 11.69
N LEU A 172 -7.42 -1.01 11.00
CA LEU A 172 -7.10 -1.94 9.93
C LEU A 172 -6.32 -1.26 8.80
N ILE A 173 -6.75 -0.07 8.37
CA ILE A 173 -6.08 0.66 7.30
C ILE A 173 -4.72 1.20 7.74
N LEU A 174 -4.58 1.63 8.99
CA LEU A 174 -3.27 1.99 9.54
C LEU A 174 -2.30 0.79 9.53
N ARG A 175 -2.75 -0.39 9.97
CA ARG A 175 -1.95 -1.62 9.91
C ARG A 175 -1.59 -2.01 8.48
N TRP A 176 -2.51 -1.80 7.55
CA TRP A 176 -2.24 -2.01 6.13
C TRP A 176 -1.20 -1.02 5.60
N SER A 177 -1.35 0.26 5.90
CA SER A 177 -0.35 1.30 5.57
C SER A 177 1.05 0.93 6.08
N ILE A 178 1.17 0.55 7.35
CA ILE A 178 2.43 0.10 7.95
C ILE A 178 3.01 -1.12 7.20
N ALA A 179 2.16 -2.09 6.85
CA ALA A 179 2.60 -3.27 6.11
C ALA A 179 3.15 -2.92 4.71
N LEU A 180 2.52 -1.96 4.02
CA LEU A 180 3.01 -1.45 2.73
C LEU A 180 4.36 -0.75 2.88
N TRP A 181 4.51 0.15 3.85
CA TRP A 181 5.78 0.83 4.12
C TRP A 181 6.89 -0.13 4.49
N GLN A 182 6.61 -1.12 5.34
CA GLN A 182 7.57 -2.19 5.65
C GLN A 182 8.01 -2.94 4.39
N GLY A 183 7.08 -3.24 3.49
CA GLY A 183 7.37 -3.88 2.21
C GLY A 183 8.26 -3.03 1.31
N LEU A 184 7.92 -1.75 1.15
CA LEU A 184 8.73 -0.80 0.36
C LEU A 184 10.14 -0.65 0.91
N ILE A 185 10.29 -0.45 2.22
CA ILE A 185 11.60 -0.33 2.87
C ILE A 185 12.44 -1.60 2.65
N LEU A 186 11.85 -2.78 2.86
CA LEU A 186 12.54 -4.05 2.61
C LEU A 186 12.93 -4.21 1.14
N GLY A 187 12.08 -3.79 0.21
CA GLY A 187 12.39 -3.77 -1.22
C GLY A 187 13.53 -2.83 -1.57
N CYS A 188 13.58 -1.66 -0.97
CA CYS A 188 14.71 -0.72 -1.12
C CYS A 188 16.01 -1.29 -0.55
N ILE A 189 15.96 -1.97 0.61
CA ILE A 189 17.11 -2.67 1.19
C ILE A 189 17.60 -3.77 0.25
N ASP A 190 16.68 -4.58 -0.30
CA ASP A 190 17.06 -5.60 -1.30
C ASP A 190 17.70 -4.98 -2.54
N ALA A 191 17.18 -3.85 -3.00
CA ALA A 191 17.75 -3.13 -4.13
C ALA A 191 19.16 -2.61 -3.84
N PHE A 192 19.37 -2.06 -2.65
CA PHE A 192 20.67 -1.55 -2.21
C PHE A 192 21.74 -2.65 -2.13
N PHE A 193 21.37 -3.81 -1.58
CA PHE A 193 22.28 -4.96 -1.48
C PHE A 193 22.29 -5.87 -2.73
N ALA A 194 21.71 -5.43 -3.84
CA ALA A 194 21.59 -6.19 -5.08
C ALA A 194 20.99 -7.61 -4.90
N ARG A 195 20.10 -7.77 -3.92
CA ARG A 195 19.41 -9.03 -3.66
C ARG A 195 18.25 -9.23 -4.64
N ASN A 196 18.09 -10.45 -5.15
CA ASN A 196 17.02 -10.80 -6.09
C ASN A 196 15.69 -11.18 -5.40
N GLY A 197 15.45 -10.73 -4.17
CA GLY A 197 14.22 -10.98 -3.43
C GLY A 197 14.22 -12.31 -2.68
N HIS A 198 13.04 -12.80 -2.31
CA HIS A 198 12.92 -14.02 -1.54
C HIS A 198 13.33 -15.25 -2.37
N LYS A 199 14.47 -15.86 -2.08
CA LYS A 199 14.59 -17.29 -2.31
C LYS A 199 13.64 -17.99 -1.33
N ARG A 200 12.64 -18.69 -1.84
CA ARG A 200 11.89 -19.63 -1.02
C ARG A 200 12.88 -20.70 -0.58
N LEU A 201 13.25 -20.68 0.68
CA LEU A 201 13.80 -21.87 1.30
C LEU A 201 12.65 -22.88 1.30
N PHE A 202 12.61 -23.76 0.31
CA PHE A 202 11.77 -24.92 0.39
C PHE A 202 12.28 -25.73 1.57
N ARG A 203 11.49 -25.75 2.63
CA ARG A 203 11.53 -26.78 3.65
C ARG A 203 10.30 -27.65 3.45
#